data_36d6b1bfa652eaa0c971accb4d8e3c96
#
_entry.id   36d6b1bfa652eaa0c971accb4d8e3c96
#
_cell.length_a   1.000
_cell.length_b   1.000
_cell.length_c   1.000
_cell.angle_alpha   90.00
_cell.angle_beta   90.00
_cell.angle_gamma   90.00
#
_symmetry.space_group_name_H-M   'P 1'
#
loop_
_entity.id
_entity.type
_entity.pdbx_description
1 polymer ?
#
loop_
_entity_poly.entity_id
_entity_poly.type
_entity_poly.pdbx_seq_one_letter_code
_entity_poly.pdbx_strand_id
1 'polypeptide(L)'
;HLTRTFNVVQTDMSGDGITVTGIHNTRYTGKKIVMSKLAVQAGGRTLTPGTDYTVAYKNNLNPGTAEITITGKGNYTGTVVKTFNILILKGSTYTVGTMKYKVTNAATNGKGTVAIMGTVKAKTDRTFTSLSVPSAVKIGGITYNVTMVNVGAFSGYTYLKKVVIGNGIKAIGSNAFYGCKSIASIIIGRGVTAIGGKTFYGCSKLASISVLSSSIKLIGKETFTRIAAKPVVVVPKAKLANYKRVMKNAGMTT
;
A
#
# COMPACT_ATOMS: atom_id res chain seq x y z
N HIS A 1 -9.04 -38.57 -65.21
CA HIS A 1 -8.91 -37.63 -64.08
C HIS A 1 -8.30 -38.37 -62.91
N LEU A 2 -7.08 -38.03 -62.53
CA LEU A 2 -6.50 -38.48 -61.25
C LEU A 2 -6.95 -37.49 -60.19
N THR A 3 -7.87 -37.91 -59.29
CA THR A 3 -8.24 -37.18 -58.11
C THR A 3 -7.21 -37.53 -56.99
N ARG A 4 -6.42 -36.56 -56.58
CA ARG A 4 -5.58 -36.71 -55.36
C ARG A 4 -6.30 -36.03 -54.19
N THR A 5 -6.62 -36.79 -53.18
CA THR A 5 -7.07 -36.28 -51.88
C THR A 5 -5.84 -36.02 -51.03
N PHE A 6 -5.77 -34.84 -50.44
CA PHE A 6 -4.77 -34.54 -49.41
C PHE A 6 -5.48 -34.13 -48.11
N ASN A 7 -4.99 -34.63 -47.00
CA ASN A 7 -5.48 -34.27 -45.69
C ASN A 7 -4.75 -33.01 -45.22
N VAL A 8 -5.49 -31.98 -44.89
CA VAL A 8 -4.95 -30.82 -44.19
C VAL A 8 -4.96 -31.16 -42.72
N VAL A 9 -3.78 -31.37 -42.12
CA VAL A 9 -3.63 -31.64 -40.72
C VAL A 9 -3.38 -30.31 -39.98
N GLN A 10 -4.20 -30.02 -38.99
CA GLN A 10 -3.97 -28.85 -38.12
C GLN A 10 -2.71 -29.06 -37.25
N THR A 11 -1.94 -28.01 -37.04
CA THR A 11 -0.80 -28.03 -36.11
C THR A 11 -1.32 -27.93 -34.67
N ASP A 12 -0.95 -28.90 -33.84
CA ASP A 12 -1.29 -28.87 -32.40
C ASP A 12 -0.39 -27.88 -31.66
N MET A 13 -1.01 -26.90 -31.02
CA MET A 13 -0.31 -25.90 -30.23
C MET A 13 0.26 -26.42 -28.88
N SER A 14 -0.12 -27.62 -28.46
CA SER A 14 0.49 -28.26 -27.26
C SER A 14 1.85 -28.92 -27.55
N GLY A 15 2.27 -29.01 -28.83
CA GLY A 15 3.51 -29.66 -29.25
C GLY A 15 4.77 -28.80 -29.05
N ASP A 16 5.93 -29.49 -29.11
CA ASP A 16 7.26 -28.89 -28.83
C ASP A 16 7.70 -27.78 -29.81
N GLY A 17 7.04 -27.67 -30.97
CA GLY A 17 7.33 -26.64 -31.96
C GLY A 17 6.72 -25.25 -31.69
N ILE A 18 6.01 -25.08 -30.56
CA ILE A 18 5.34 -23.82 -30.20
C ILE A 18 6.18 -23.01 -29.20
N THR A 19 6.54 -21.81 -29.62
CA THR A 19 7.25 -20.84 -28.76
C THR A 19 6.33 -19.67 -28.40
N VAL A 20 6.24 -19.37 -27.12
CA VAL A 20 5.49 -18.22 -26.61
C VAL A 20 6.45 -17.29 -25.90
N THR A 21 6.53 -16.04 -26.35
CA THR A 21 7.41 -15.00 -25.79
C THR A 21 6.63 -13.78 -25.33
N GLY A 22 7.30 -12.81 -24.68
CA GLY A 22 6.69 -11.59 -24.21
C GLY A 22 5.95 -11.72 -22.88
N ILE A 23 6.06 -12.86 -22.19
CA ILE A 23 5.49 -13.08 -20.86
C ILE A 23 6.54 -12.73 -19.79
N HIS A 24 6.14 -11.91 -18.82
CA HIS A 24 7.01 -11.50 -17.72
C HIS A 24 6.21 -11.21 -16.45
N ASN A 25 6.85 -11.36 -15.28
CA ASN A 25 6.27 -10.92 -14.04
C ASN A 25 6.10 -9.40 -14.05
N THR A 26 4.99 -8.92 -13.49
CA THR A 26 4.64 -7.51 -13.54
C THR A 26 4.16 -6.99 -12.19
N ARG A 27 4.15 -5.66 -12.07
CA ARG A 27 3.70 -4.99 -10.86
C ARG A 27 2.17 -4.90 -10.82
N TYR A 28 1.59 -5.09 -9.64
CA TYR A 28 0.17 -4.84 -9.39
C TYR A 28 -0.19 -3.37 -9.63
N THR A 29 -1.23 -3.13 -10.42
CA THR A 29 -1.69 -1.79 -10.80
C THR A 29 -3.12 -1.49 -10.35
N GLY A 30 -3.85 -2.49 -9.84
CA GLY A 30 -5.29 -2.41 -9.57
C GLY A 30 -6.17 -2.55 -10.80
N LYS A 31 -5.58 -2.81 -11.97
CA LYS A 31 -6.29 -3.04 -13.25
C LYS A 31 -5.93 -4.41 -13.80
N LYS A 32 -6.80 -4.96 -14.67
CA LYS A 32 -6.48 -6.19 -15.43
C LYS A 32 -5.17 -6.01 -16.20
N ILE A 33 -4.31 -7.02 -16.14
CA ILE A 33 -3.00 -7.03 -16.77
C ILE A 33 -3.07 -7.93 -17.99
N VAL A 34 -2.62 -7.42 -19.13
CA VAL A 34 -2.47 -8.15 -20.39
C VAL A 34 -1.04 -7.97 -20.89
N MET A 35 -0.49 -8.98 -21.56
CA MET A 35 0.86 -8.96 -22.12
C MET A 35 0.83 -8.34 -23.51
N SER A 36 1.15 -7.05 -23.61
CA SER A 36 1.10 -6.30 -24.89
C SER A 36 2.13 -6.75 -25.94
N LYS A 37 3.18 -7.46 -25.49
CA LYS A 37 4.24 -8.00 -26.36
C LYS A 37 4.17 -9.52 -26.50
N LEU A 38 3.01 -10.13 -26.17
CA LEU A 38 2.81 -11.56 -26.32
C LEU A 38 2.98 -11.92 -27.82
N ALA A 39 3.86 -12.85 -28.11
CA ALA A 39 4.07 -13.39 -29.44
C ALA A 39 4.10 -14.91 -29.40
N VAL A 40 3.49 -15.55 -30.40
CA VAL A 40 3.40 -17.00 -30.56
C VAL A 40 4.03 -17.38 -31.88
N GLN A 41 4.86 -18.41 -31.90
CA GLN A 41 5.48 -18.96 -33.09
C GLN A 41 5.26 -20.48 -33.15
N ALA A 42 5.07 -20.99 -34.36
CA ALA A 42 4.99 -22.41 -34.66
C ALA A 42 6.00 -22.75 -35.74
N GLY A 43 6.97 -23.64 -35.47
CA GLY A 43 8.02 -24.01 -36.40
C GLY A 43 8.79 -22.80 -36.97
N GLY A 44 9.03 -21.76 -36.14
CA GLY A 44 9.73 -20.53 -36.55
C GLY A 44 8.84 -19.47 -37.24
N ARG A 45 7.59 -19.80 -37.62
CA ARG A 45 6.63 -18.85 -38.17
C ARG A 45 5.89 -18.11 -37.07
N THR A 46 5.86 -16.79 -37.14
CA THR A 46 5.03 -15.95 -36.22
C THR A 46 3.56 -16.09 -36.58
N LEU A 47 2.72 -16.37 -35.58
CA LEU A 47 1.28 -16.55 -35.69
C LEU A 47 0.55 -15.22 -35.47
N THR A 48 -0.62 -15.05 -36.13
CA THR A 48 -1.44 -13.84 -36.05
C THR A 48 -2.56 -14.01 -35.02
N PRO A 49 -2.64 -13.11 -34.00
CA PRO A 49 -3.74 -13.13 -33.01
C PRO A 49 -5.10 -12.92 -33.71
N GLY A 50 -6.11 -13.66 -33.27
CA GLY A 50 -7.47 -13.62 -33.84
C GLY A 50 -7.67 -14.48 -35.09
N THR A 51 -6.62 -14.72 -35.90
CA THR A 51 -6.63 -15.59 -37.08
C THR A 51 -6.13 -16.99 -36.74
N ASP A 52 -4.91 -17.09 -36.22
CA ASP A 52 -4.23 -18.35 -35.93
C ASP A 52 -4.41 -18.84 -34.47
N TYR A 53 -4.72 -17.93 -33.56
CA TYR A 53 -4.98 -18.25 -32.16
C TYR A 53 -5.81 -17.16 -31.46
N THR A 54 -6.36 -17.52 -30.31
CA THR A 54 -7.00 -16.61 -29.34
C THR A 54 -6.27 -16.63 -28.01
N VAL A 55 -6.43 -15.57 -27.21
CA VAL A 55 -5.79 -15.44 -25.88
C VAL A 55 -6.85 -15.15 -24.83
N ALA A 56 -6.84 -15.92 -23.75
CA ALA A 56 -7.63 -15.69 -22.56
C ALA A 56 -6.72 -15.53 -21.35
N TYR A 57 -7.17 -14.71 -20.37
CA TYR A 57 -6.46 -14.49 -19.13
C TYR A 57 -7.33 -14.87 -17.93
N LYS A 58 -6.71 -15.50 -16.94
CA LYS A 58 -7.34 -15.85 -15.65
C LYS A 58 -6.50 -15.29 -14.51
N ASN A 59 -7.16 -14.82 -13.44
CA ASN A 59 -6.51 -14.25 -12.24
C ASN A 59 -5.57 -13.05 -12.52
N ASN A 60 -5.76 -12.35 -13.64
CA ASN A 60 -4.86 -11.28 -14.11
C ASN A 60 -5.18 -9.88 -13.51
N LEU A 61 -5.96 -9.81 -12.43
CA LEU A 61 -6.32 -8.55 -11.76
C LEU A 61 -5.58 -8.37 -10.43
N ASN A 62 -5.53 -9.41 -9.61
CA ASN A 62 -4.99 -9.35 -8.24
C ASN A 62 -3.57 -9.91 -8.15
N PRO A 63 -2.79 -9.54 -7.13
CA PRO A 63 -1.47 -10.11 -6.87
C PRO A 63 -1.55 -11.63 -6.71
N GLY A 64 -0.56 -12.32 -7.25
CA GLY A 64 -0.47 -13.77 -7.29
C GLY A 64 -0.15 -14.28 -8.69
N THR A 65 -0.34 -15.58 -8.91
CA THR A 65 -0.10 -16.21 -10.21
C THR A 65 -1.32 -16.01 -11.11
N ALA A 66 -1.09 -15.37 -12.24
CA ALA A 66 -2.05 -15.25 -13.35
C ALA A 66 -1.74 -16.27 -14.43
N GLU A 67 -2.75 -16.64 -15.20
CA GLU A 67 -2.69 -17.63 -16.27
C GLU A 67 -3.05 -16.99 -17.60
N ILE A 68 -2.35 -17.41 -18.64
CA ILE A 68 -2.61 -17.07 -20.05
C ILE A 68 -2.90 -18.39 -20.77
N THR A 69 -4.10 -18.52 -21.33
CA THR A 69 -4.48 -19.64 -22.18
C THR A 69 -4.47 -19.17 -23.63
N ILE A 70 -3.67 -19.81 -24.46
CA ILE A 70 -3.56 -19.56 -25.90
C ILE A 70 -4.18 -20.76 -26.59
N THR A 71 -5.26 -20.52 -27.34
CA THR A 71 -6.02 -21.56 -28.03
C THR A 71 -5.85 -21.41 -29.53
N GLY A 72 -5.46 -22.49 -30.21
CA GLY A 72 -5.33 -22.55 -31.65
C GLY A 72 -6.64 -22.28 -32.37
N LYS A 73 -6.56 -21.69 -33.57
CA LYS A 73 -7.66 -21.36 -34.46
C LYS A 73 -7.22 -21.54 -35.91
N GLY A 74 -8.17 -21.79 -36.81
CA GLY A 74 -7.87 -21.97 -38.24
C GLY A 74 -7.03 -23.22 -38.50
N ASN A 75 -5.79 -23.04 -38.92
CA ASN A 75 -4.84 -24.13 -39.19
C ASN A 75 -4.17 -24.70 -37.94
N TYR A 76 -4.54 -24.19 -36.77
CA TYR A 76 -3.98 -24.59 -35.49
C TYR A 76 -5.07 -25.11 -34.53
N THR A 77 -4.73 -26.09 -33.70
CA THR A 77 -5.62 -26.69 -32.71
C THR A 77 -4.93 -26.80 -31.35
N GLY A 78 -5.63 -27.26 -30.32
CA GLY A 78 -5.06 -27.42 -28.99
C GLY A 78 -4.85 -26.12 -28.22
N THR A 79 -4.23 -26.22 -27.04
CA THR A 79 -4.02 -25.07 -26.14
C THR A 79 -2.64 -25.11 -25.51
N VAL A 80 -2.07 -23.91 -25.29
CA VAL A 80 -0.87 -23.67 -24.49
C VAL A 80 -1.24 -22.82 -23.29
N VAL A 81 -0.87 -23.25 -22.09
CA VAL A 81 -1.04 -22.49 -20.85
C VAL A 81 0.31 -21.99 -20.38
N LYS A 82 0.39 -20.70 -20.09
CA LYS A 82 1.56 -20.03 -19.49
C LYS A 82 1.13 -19.23 -18.27
N THR A 83 2.05 -18.97 -17.37
CA THR A 83 1.79 -18.22 -16.13
C THR A 83 2.76 -17.05 -15.98
N PHE A 84 2.32 -16.03 -15.23
CA PHE A 84 3.16 -14.93 -14.76
C PHE A 84 2.71 -14.47 -13.38
N ASN A 85 3.58 -13.80 -12.63
CA ASN A 85 3.23 -13.30 -11.31
C ASN A 85 2.93 -11.79 -11.35
N ILE A 86 1.86 -11.41 -10.65
CA ILE A 86 1.51 -10.03 -10.33
C ILE A 86 2.00 -9.73 -8.93
N LEU A 87 2.91 -8.76 -8.78
CA LEU A 87 3.69 -8.52 -7.58
C LEU A 87 3.39 -7.17 -6.94
N ILE A 88 3.24 -7.14 -5.61
CA ILE A 88 3.29 -5.90 -4.83
C ILE A 88 4.74 -5.72 -4.34
N LEU A 89 5.43 -4.72 -4.88
CA LEU A 89 6.85 -4.49 -4.62
C LEU A 89 7.05 -3.49 -3.47
N LYS A 90 8.13 -3.67 -2.70
CA LYS A 90 8.62 -2.68 -1.73
C LYS A 90 8.81 -1.32 -2.42
N GLY A 91 8.44 -0.23 -1.74
CA GLY A 91 8.50 1.12 -2.28
C GLY A 91 7.28 1.53 -3.11
N SER A 92 6.43 0.58 -3.52
CA SER A 92 5.19 0.89 -4.25
C SER A 92 4.21 1.68 -3.38
N THR A 93 3.47 2.58 -4.02
CA THR A 93 2.44 3.38 -3.37
C THR A 93 1.06 3.02 -3.92
N TYR A 94 0.10 2.86 -3.00
CA TYR A 94 -1.29 2.52 -3.33
C TYR A 94 -2.24 3.44 -2.57
N THR A 95 -3.39 3.75 -3.18
CA THR A 95 -4.49 4.43 -2.52
C THR A 95 -5.57 3.41 -2.20
N VAL A 96 -5.98 3.36 -0.92
CA VAL A 96 -7.09 2.53 -0.46
C VAL A 96 -8.08 3.43 0.27
N GLY A 97 -9.30 3.52 -0.25
CA GLY A 97 -10.25 4.55 0.17
C GLY A 97 -9.64 5.94 -0.08
N THR A 98 -9.58 6.76 0.94
CA THR A 98 -8.99 8.11 0.85
C THR A 98 -7.52 8.16 1.29
N MET A 99 -6.94 7.06 1.79
CA MET A 99 -5.60 7.03 2.36
C MET A 99 -4.56 6.50 1.37
N LYS A 100 -3.37 7.10 1.38
CA LYS A 100 -2.21 6.69 0.58
C LYS A 100 -1.25 5.88 1.44
N TYR A 101 -0.80 4.73 0.92
CA TYR A 101 0.12 3.82 1.61
C TYR A 101 1.34 3.52 0.75
N LYS A 102 2.51 3.45 1.37
CA LYS A 102 3.75 2.99 0.73
C LYS A 102 4.16 1.66 1.34
N VAL A 103 4.42 0.67 0.50
CA VAL A 103 4.91 -0.64 0.94
C VAL A 103 6.33 -0.49 1.49
N THR A 104 6.49 -0.78 2.77
CA THR A 104 7.79 -0.74 3.46
C THR A 104 8.46 -2.11 3.44
N ASN A 105 7.64 -3.17 3.47
CA ASN A 105 8.10 -4.54 3.25
C ASN A 105 7.04 -5.30 2.46
N ALA A 106 7.47 -5.95 1.36
CA ALA A 106 6.57 -6.76 0.55
C ALA A 106 5.99 -7.91 1.39
N ALA A 107 4.75 -8.32 1.07
CA ALA A 107 4.16 -9.45 1.78
C ALA A 107 4.85 -10.75 1.37
N THR A 108 5.47 -11.41 2.34
CA THR A 108 5.98 -12.76 2.23
C THR A 108 5.19 -13.63 3.21
N ASN A 109 4.60 -14.71 2.73
CA ASN A 109 3.71 -15.57 3.54
C ASN A 109 2.58 -14.79 4.25
N GLY A 110 1.95 -13.84 3.55
CA GLY A 110 0.86 -13.02 4.08
C GLY A 110 1.26 -11.94 5.08
N LYS A 111 2.55 -11.72 5.32
CA LYS A 111 3.07 -10.74 6.30
C LYS A 111 3.82 -9.63 5.60
N GLY A 112 3.14 -8.55 5.24
CA GLY A 112 3.73 -7.33 4.70
C GLY A 112 3.53 -6.13 5.61
N THR A 113 4.29 -5.06 5.38
CA THR A 113 4.12 -3.80 6.13
C THR A 113 4.05 -2.60 5.21
N VAL A 114 3.28 -1.59 5.64
CA VAL A 114 3.15 -0.32 4.95
C VAL A 114 3.30 0.86 5.91
N ALA A 115 3.70 2.00 5.37
CA ALA A 115 3.57 3.30 6.00
C ALA A 115 2.38 4.06 5.41
N ILE A 116 1.59 4.75 6.24
CA ILE A 116 0.59 5.70 5.75
C ILE A 116 1.30 6.99 5.36
N MET A 117 1.05 7.44 4.11
CA MET A 117 1.74 8.57 3.49
C MET A 117 0.92 9.86 3.54
N GLY A 118 -0.34 9.77 3.92
CA GLY A 118 -1.31 10.85 3.91
C GLY A 118 -2.64 10.43 3.30
N THR A 119 -3.37 11.39 2.77
CA THR A 119 -4.70 11.21 2.17
C THR A 119 -4.79 11.90 0.82
N VAL A 120 -5.79 11.55 0.01
CA VAL A 120 -6.16 12.29 -1.21
C VAL A 120 -7.00 13.53 -0.92
N LYS A 121 -7.51 13.69 0.31
CA LYS A 121 -8.24 14.86 0.76
C LYS A 121 -7.36 16.11 0.73
N ALA A 122 -7.91 17.24 0.32
CA ALA A 122 -7.21 18.52 0.36
C ALA A 122 -6.95 18.96 1.82
N LYS A 123 -5.87 19.68 2.05
CA LYS A 123 -5.55 20.22 3.40
C LYS A 123 -6.62 21.19 3.92
N THR A 124 -7.37 21.80 3.00
CA THR A 124 -8.47 22.74 3.23
C THR A 124 -9.85 22.07 3.21
N ASP A 125 -9.92 20.75 3.10
CA ASP A 125 -11.18 20.01 3.14
C ASP A 125 -11.80 20.12 4.54
N ARG A 126 -12.89 20.88 4.64
CA ARG A 126 -13.63 21.13 5.89
C ARG A 126 -14.33 19.88 6.42
N THR A 127 -14.54 18.87 5.59
CA THR A 127 -15.18 17.60 5.99
C THR A 127 -14.17 16.62 6.61
N PHE A 128 -12.86 16.81 6.39
CA PHE A 128 -11.81 15.98 6.97
C PHE A 128 -11.45 16.42 8.39
N THR A 129 -12.38 16.16 9.32
CA THR A 129 -12.28 16.60 10.73
C THR A 129 -11.76 15.53 11.68
N SER A 130 -11.73 14.26 11.27
CA SER A 130 -11.27 13.15 12.10
C SER A 130 -10.41 12.20 11.27
N LEU A 131 -9.34 11.71 11.88
CA LEU A 131 -8.44 10.70 11.31
C LEU A 131 -8.29 9.54 12.28
N SER A 132 -8.63 8.35 11.82
CA SER A 132 -8.26 7.09 12.47
C SER A 132 -7.23 6.37 11.60
N VAL A 133 -5.99 6.23 12.11
CA VAL A 133 -4.93 5.48 11.43
C VAL A 133 -5.13 4.00 11.75
N PRO A 134 -5.45 3.15 10.76
CA PRO A 134 -5.74 1.75 11.00
C PRO A 134 -4.46 0.96 11.33
N SER A 135 -4.62 -0.20 11.97
CA SER A 135 -3.50 -1.15 12.22
C SER A 135 -3.19 -2.04 11.02
N ALA A 136 -4.12 -2.15 10.06
CA ALA A 136 -3.95 -2.96 8.85
C ALA A 136 -4.73 -2.38 7.68
N VAL A 137 -4.33 -2.73 6.46
CA VAL A 137 -5.01 -2.37 5.21
C VAL A 137 -4.90 -3.51 4.20
N LYS A 138 -5.92 -3.69 3.36
CA LYS A 138 -5.88 -4.64 2.24
C LYS A 138 -5.46 -3.91 0.95
N ILE A 139 -4.44 -4.44 0.27
CA ILE A 139 -3.99 -3.97 -1.05
C ILE A 139 -4.04 -5.18 -1.99
N GLY A 140 -4.87 -5.12 -3.02
CA GLY A 140 -5.05 -6.24 -3.95
C GLY A 140 -5.45 -7.55 -3.25
N GLY A 141 -6.31 -7.49 -2.22
CA GLY A 141 -6.73 -8.66 -1.44
C GLY A 141 -5.75 -9.09 -0.33
N ILE A 142 -4.48 -8.67 -0.38
CA ILE A 142 -3.46 -9.02 0.61
C ILE A 142 -3.49 -8.03 1.79
N THR A 143 -3.49 -8.56 3.02
CA THR A 143 -3.45 -7.74 4.23
C THR A 143 -2.02 -7.30 4.56
N TYR A 144 -1.84 -6.01 4.74
CA TYR A 144 -0.60 -5.38 5.19
C TYR A 144 -0.79 -4.74 6.56
N ASN A 145 0.17 -4.92 7.46
CA ASN A 145 0.20 -4.19 8.72
C ASN A 145 0.63 -2.75 8.49
N VAL A 146 -0.14 -1.79 9.00
CA VAL A 146 0.26 -0.37 8.99
C VAL A 146 1.13 -0.14 10.21
N THR A 147 2.42 0.11 10.00
CA THR A 147 3.41 0.19 11.08
C THR A 147 3.95 1.59 11.31
N MET A 148 3.71 2.52 10.40
CA MET A 148 4.26 3.87 10.48
C MET A 148 3.30 4.92 9.91
N VAL A 149 3.24 6.08 10.56
CA VAL A 149 2.79 7.33 9.95
C VAL A 149 4.03 8.01 9.40
N ASN A 150 4.07 8.26 8.09
CA ASN A 150 5.27 8.78 7.43
C ASN A 150 5.57 10.23 7.81
N VAL A 151 6.79 10.68 7.51
CA VAL A 151 7.22 12.08 7.69
C VAL A 151 6.27 13.00 6.93
N GLY A 152 5.75 14.04 7.58
CA GLY A 152 4.88 15.05 7.00
C GLY A 152 3.51 14.55 6.51
N ALA A 153 3.11 13.31 6.77
CA ALA A 153 1.94 12.66 6.16
C ALA A 153 0.64 13.47 6.23
N PHE A 154 0.40 14.16 7.32
CA PHE A 154 -0.81 14.97 7.56
C PHE A 154 -0.47 16.42 7.95
N SER A 155 0.71 16.93 7.55
CA SER A 155 1.11 18.29 7.84
C SER A 155 0.17 19.33 7.20
N GLY A 156 -0.26 20.33 8.00
CA GLY A 156 -1.05 21.46 7.53
C GLY A 156 -2.54 21.19 7.28
N TYR A 157 -3.09 20.08 7.80
CA TYR A 157 -4.54 19.83 7.72
C TYR A 157 -5.29 20.68 8.75
N THR A 158 -5.77 21.86 8.33
CA THR A 158 -6.28 22.91 9.22
C THR A 158 -7.62 22.60 9.87
N TYR A 159 -8.43 21.70 9.29
CA TYR A 159 -9.75 21.32 9.83
C TYR A 159 -9.75 20.00 10.60
N LEU A 160 -8.62 19.27 10.61
CA LEU A 160 -8.49 18.03 11.37
C LEU A 160 -8.54 18.33 12.88
N LYS A 161 -9.56 17.78 13.59
CA LYS A 161 -9.84 18.05 15.01
C LYS A 161 -9.45 16.90 15.93
N LYS A 162 -9.60 15.65 15.46
CA LYS A 162 -9.35 14.43 16.25
C LYS A 162 -8.45 13.47 15.48
N VAL A 163 -7.45 12.93 16.17
CA VAL A 163 -6.53 11.93 15.61
C VAL A 163 -6.48 10.72 16.53
N VAL A 164 -6.65 9.53 15.95
CA VAL A 164 -6.47 8.25 16.64
C VAL A 164 -5.39 7.46 15.90
N ILE A 165 -4.29 7.20 16.58
CA ILE A 165 -3.19 6.36 16.07
C ILE A 165 -3.45 4.93 16.51
N GLY A 166 -3.61 4.02 15.53
CA GLY A 166 -3.90 2.61 15.77
C GLY A 166 -2.79 1.87 16.54
N ASN A 167 -3.17 0.78 17.20
CA ASN A 167 -2.25 -0.01 18.05
C ASN A 167 -1.13 -0.72 17.26
N GLY A 168 -1.27 -0.92 15.95
CA GLY A 168 -0.25 -1.51 15.08
C GLY A 168 0.93 -0.58 14.76
N ILE A 169 0.73 0.74 14.93
CA ILE A 169 1.73 1.75 14.59
C ILE A 169 2.90 1.67 15.56
N LYS A 170 4.12 1.62 15.02
CA LYS A 170 5.39 1.60 15.76
C LYS A 170 6.05 2.97 15.82
N ALA A 171 5.94 3.75 14.73
CA ALA A 171 6.55 5.06 14.64
C ALA A 171 5.61 6.11 14.02
N ILE A 172 5.68 7.32 14.54
CA ILE A 172 5.09 8.53 13.95
C ILE A 172 6.23 9.40 13.47
N GLY A 173 6.27 9.67 12.17
CA GLY A 173 7.35 10.42 11.51
C GLY A 173 7.40 11.89 11.92
N SER A 174 8.55 12.52 11.74
CA SER A 174 8.74 13.95 11.98
C SER A 174 7.75 14.78 11.15
N ASN A 175 7.27 15.87 11.71
CA ASN A 175 6.30 16.77 11.08
C ASN A 175 4.98 16.11 10.66
N ALA A 176 4.65 14.90 11.11
CA ALA A 176 3.48 14.16 10.60
C ALA A 176 2.16 14.94 10.73
N PHE A 177 2.01 15.77 11.75
CA PHE A 177 0.85 16.64 12.02
C PHE A 177 1.26 18.10 12.23
N TYR A 178 2.42 18.51 11.70
CA TYR A 178 2.92 19.87 11.81
C TYR A 178 1.87 20.89 11.35
N GLY A 179 1.59 21.90 12.18
CA GLY A 179 0.69 23.00 11.83
C GLY A 179 -0.78 22.63 11.68
N CYS A 180 -1.22 21.48 12.17
CA CYS A 180 -2.63 21.09 12.22
C CYS A 180 -3.34 21.86 13.35
N LYS A 181 -3.60 23.14 13.13
CA LYS A 181 -4.05 24.11 14.15
C LYS A 181 -5.36 23.74 14.85
N SER A 182 -6.24 22.95 14.22
CA SER A 182 -7.54 22.55 14.77
C SER A 182 -7.51 21.25 15.57
N ILE A 183 -6.42 20.47 15.57
CA ILE A 183 -6.34 19.25 16.39
C ILE A 183 -6.54 19.64 17.85
N ALA A 184 -7.65 19.14 18.45
CA ALA A 184 -7.97 19.35 19.85
C ALA A 184 -7.60 18.12 20.69
N SER A 185 -7.66 16.91 20.12
CA SER A 185 -7.36 15.68 20.82
C SER A 185 -6.61 14.67 19.97
N ILE A 186 -5.70 13.93 20.62
CA ILE A 186 -4.99 12.81 20.02
C ILE A 186 -4.94 11.60 20.97
N ILE A 187 -5.12 10.41 20.38
CA ILE A 187 -4.90 9.14 21.05
C ILE A 187 -3.72 8.44 20.37
N ILE A 188 -2.68 8.11 21.14
CA ILE A 188 -1.48 7.41 20.68
C ILE A 188 -1.59 5.95 21.10
N GLY A 189 -1.71 5.05 20.12
CA GLY A 189 -1.93 3.62 20.30
C GLY A 189 -0.79 2.89 21.03
N ARG A 190 -1.09 1.71 21.55
CA ARG A 190 -0.21 0.89 22.43
C ARG A 190 1.13 0.49 21.76
N GLY A 191 1.15 0.34 20.43
CA GLY A 191 2.33 -0.11 19.68
C GLY A 191 3.40 0.94 19.45
N VAL A 192 3.10 2.24 19.70
CA VAL A 192 4.02 3.34 19.37
C VAL A 192 5.25 3.31 20.27
N THR A 193 6.42 3.26 19.66
CA THR A 193 7.73 3.26 20.36
C THR A 193 8.55 4.50 20.06
N ALA A 194 8.23 5.23 18.99
CA ALA A 194 8.94 6.45 18.59
C ALA A 194 7.99 7.50 18.00
N ILE A 195 8.23 8.75 18.34
CA ILE A 195 7.58 9.94 17.78
C ILE A 195 8.67 10.88 17.29
N GLY A 196 8.61 11.27 16.02
CA GLY A 196 9.59 12.15 15.39
C GLY A 196 9.52 13.60 15.90
N GLY A 197 10.52 14.39 15.55
CA GLY A 197 10.55 15.80 15.92
C GLY A 197 9.48 16.63 15.23
N LYS A 198 9.01 17.69 15.88
CA LYS A 198 8.00 18.62 15.37
C LYS A 198 6.68 17.94 14.95
N THR A 199 6.42 16.72 15.42
CA THR A 199 5.25 15.94 14.98
C THR A 199 3.94 16.70 15.22
N PHE A 200 3.76 17.36 16.36
CA PHE A 200 2.57 18.17 16.70
C PHE A 200 2.88 19.65 16.85
N TYR A 201 4.04 20.09 16.35
CA TYR A 201 4.42 21.51 16.41
C TYR A 201 3.35 22.40 15.79
N GLY A 202 2.92 23.42 16.51
CA GLY A 202 1.91 24.37 16.03
C GLY A 202 0.49 23.83 15.98
N CYS A 203 0.20 22.69 16.61
CA CYS A 203 -1.17 22.22 16.87
C CYS A 203 -1.78 23.04 18.00
N SER A 204 -2.06 24.32 17.78
CA SER A 204 -2.36 25.31 18.83
C SER A 204 -3.61 25.02 19.66
N LYS A 205 -4.53 24.18 19.16
CA LYS A 205 -5.72 23.73 19.91
C LYS A 205 -5.55 22.39 20.61
N LEU A 206 -4.36 21.74 20.54
CA LEU A 206 -4.15 20.41 21.12
C LEU A 206 -4.14 20.47 22.65
N ALA A 207 -5.31 20.21 23.24
CA ALA A 207 -5.56 20.27 24.67
C ALA A 207 -5.72 18.90 25.34
N SER A 208 -5.87 17.81 24.57
CA SER A 208 -6.03 16.46 25.12
C SER A 208 -5.10 15.47 24.40
N ILE A 209 -4.22 14.83 25.18
CA ILE A 209 -3.25 13.84 24.68
C ILE A 209 -3.39 12.56 25.50
N SER A 210 -3.87 11.49 24.90
CA SER A 210 -3.94 10.17 25.53
C SER A 210 -2.86 9.25 24.96
N VAL A 211 -1.92 8.80 25.79
CA VAL A 211 -0.86 7.88 25.40
C VAL A 211 -1.15 6.51 26.00
N LEU A 212 -1.57 5.58 25.16
CA LEU A 212 -1.83 4.19 25.56
C LEU A 212 -0.57 3.33 25.57
N SER A 213 0.48 3.76 24.87
CA SER A 213 1.76 3.04 24.84
C SER A 213 2.48 3.13 26.18
N SER A 214 3.06 2.03 26.62
CA SER A 214 4.01 1.97 27.76
C SER A 214 5.47 1.86 27.30
N SER A 215 5.72 1.92 25.99
CA SER A 215 7.00 1.55 25.36
C SER A 215 7.62 2.66 24.52
N ILE A 216 7.18 3.92 24.66
CA ILE A 216 7.81 5.03 23.93
C ILE A 216 9.22 5.24 24.46
N LYS A 217 10.20 5.07 23.57
CA LYS A 217 11.63 5.23 23.84
C LYS A 217 12.15 6.59 23.39
N LEU A 218 11.55 7.17 22.35
CA LEU A 218 11.99 8.41 21.73
C LEU A 218 10.81 9.32 21.43
N ILE A 219 10.90 10.57 21.89
CA ILE A 219 10.08 11.69 21.42
C ILE A 219 11.06 12.76 20.94
N GLY A 220 10.96 13.12 19.65
CA GLY A 220 11.87 14.06 19.01
C GLY A 220 11.70 15.50 19.54
N LYS A 221 12.67 16.34 19.28
CA LYS A 221 12.67 17.75 19.71
C LYS A 221 11.45 18.50 19.14
N GLU A 222 10.98 19.49 19.90
CA GLU A 222 9.90 20.40 19.51
C GLU A 222 8.57 19.72 19.16
N THR A 223 8.38 18.44 19.52
CA THR A 223 7.16 17.68 19.17
C THR A 223 5.90 18.35 19.71
N PHE A 224 5.94 18.93 20.90
CA PHE A 224 4.81 19.57 21.59
C PHE A 224 4.97 21.10 21.72
N THR A 225 5.80 21.72 20.92
CA THR A 225 5.98 23.17 20.94
C THR A 225 4.81 23.86 20.23
N ARG A 226 4.33 24.99 20.77
CA ARG A 226 3.18 25.76 20.25
C ARG A 226 1.88 24.94 20.18
N ILE A 227 1.63 24.10 21.18
CA ILE A 227 0.32 23.47 21.45
C ILE A 227 -0.47 24.31 22.45
N ALA A 228 -1.65 23.86 22.91
CA ALA A 228 -2.41 24.53 23.96
C ALA A 228 -1.56 24.68 25.24
N ALA A 229 -1.76 25.76 25.98
CA ALA A 229 -0.87 26.14 27.09
C ALA A 229 -0.88 25.13 28.26
N LYS A 230 -2.02 24.49 28.53
CA LYS A 230 -2.20 23.52 29.63
C LYS A 230 -2.91 22.26 29.12
N PRO A 231 -2.23 21.40 28.33
CA PRO A 231 -2.88 20.21 27.82
C PRO A 231 -3.09 19.17 28.93
N VAL A 232 -4.23 18.51 28.91
CA VAL A 232 -4.45 17.31 29.74
C VAL A 232 -3.74 16.13 29.07
N VAL A 233 -2.83 15.50 29.80
CA VAL A 233 -2.05 14.36 29.30
C VAL A 233 -2.34 13.13 30.15
N VAL A 234 -2.91 12.11 29.53
CA VAL A 234 -3.17 10.81 30.15
C VAL A 234 -2.12 9.80 29.67
N VAL A 235 -1.42 9.18 30.60
CA VAL A 235 -0.37 8.19 30.33
C VAL A 235 -0.51 6.98 31.24
N PRO A 236 0.04 5.81 30.90
CA PRO A 236 0.06 4.65 31.81
C PRO A 236 0.73 5.00 33.14
N LYS A 237 0.07 4.69 34.29
CA LYS A 237 0.51 5.05 35.64
C LYS A 237 1.99 4.70 35.90
N ALA A 238 2.42 3.49 35.54
CA ALA A 238 3.80 3.02 35.69
C ALA A 238 4.85 3.79 34.86
N LYS A 239 4.44 4.65 33.92
CA LYS A 239 5.34 5.43 33.04
C LYS A 239 5.26 6.94 33.28
N LEU A 240 4.47 7.39 34.25
CA LEU A 240 4.18 8.80 34.49
C LEU A 240 5.44 9.66 34.61
N ALA A 241 6.38 9.28 35.48
CA ALA A 241 7.62 10.04 35.70
C ALA A 241 8.48 10.14 34.42
N ASN A 242 8.64 9.00 33.71
CA ASN A 242 9.41 8.98 32.48
C ASN A 242 8.75 9.86 31.39
N TYR A 243 7.43 9.77 31.23
CA TYR A 243 6.75 10.54 30.18
C TYR A 243 6.69 12.03 30.49
N LYS A 244 6.55 12.44 31.77
CA LYS A 244 6.72 13.85 32.16
C LYS A 244 8.07 14.40 31.70
N ARG A 245 9.16 13.67 31.95
CA ARG A 245 10.52 14.08 31.55
C ARG A 245 10.69 14.17 30.04
N VAL A 246 10.33 13.10 29.29
CA VAL A 246 10.56 13.07 27.83
C VAL A 246 9.66 14.05 27.07
N MET A 247 8.43 14.29 27.54
CA MET A 247 7.53 15.28 26.95
C MET A 247 7.99 16.71 27.20
N LYS A 248 8.48 17.01 28.42
CA LYS A 248 9.12 18.31 28.73
C LYS A 248 10.29 18.58 27.79
N ASN A 249 11.19 17.59 27.60
CA ASN A 249 12.34 17.71 26.69
C ASN A 249 11.90 17.85 25.21
N ALA A 250 10.69 17.43 24.87
CA ALA A 250 10.08 17.56 23.56
C ALA A 250 9.27 18.87 23.37
N GLY A 251 9.40 19.82 24.31
CA GLY A 251 8.84 21.17 24.21
C GLY A 251 7.43 21.31 24.81
N MET A 252 6.98 20.36 25.65
CA MET A 252 5.73 20.52 26.40
C MET A 252 5.96 21.43 27.60
N THR A 253 5.20 22.52 27.68
CA THR A 253 5.13 23.37 28.88
C THR A 253 4.22 22.67 29.92
N THR A 254 4.69 22.51 31.14
CA THR A 254 3.94 21.94 32.28
C THR A 254 3.24 23.04 33.09
#